data_0dc6590d4c4daa8f437cdbefeba2569e
#
_entry.id   0dc6590d4c4daa8f437cdbefeba2569e
#
_cell.length_a   1.000
_cell.length_b   1.000
_cell.length_c   1.000
_cell.angle_alpha   90.00
_cell.angle_beta   90.00
_cell.angle_gamma   90.00
#
_symmetry.space_group_name_H-M   'P 1'
#
loop_
_entity.id
_entity.type
_entity.pdbx_description
1 polymer ?
#
loop_
_entity_poly.entity_id
_entity_poly.type
_entity_poly.pdbx_seq_one_letter_code
_entity_poly.pdbx_strand_id
1 'polypeptide(L)'
;MNTIDAKLLAKMFLAGAKNLEVKKEWINELNVFPVPDGDTGTNMTLTIMSAVKEVNGITDLTMENLAKAISSGSLRGARGNSGVILSQLLRGFTKGIKEHKTLDAVTIARAIDKGVETAYKAVMKPKEGTILTVARGVADKALELADEAQDLQPFFEDILAEGKRVLEKTPDMLPVLKEAGVVDSGGQGLIVVLEGAFDAFMGKEIDLSFDAGESAKVVKISPQAEADIKFGYCTEFIIVLNKEFSDDDEVDFKKYLSSLGDSIVCV
;
A
#
# COMPACT_ATOMS: atom_id res chain seq x y z
N MET A 1 -3.70 -4.19 -25.32
CA MET A 1 -4.70 -3.19 -24.83
C MET A 1 -3.94 -1.94 -24.40
N ASN A 2 -4.31 -0.76 -24.90
CA ASN A 2 -3.47 0.45 -24.73
C ASN A 2 -3.96 1.41 -23.63
N THR A 3 -5.18 1.20 -23.11
CA THR A 3 -5.77 2.05 -22.06
C THR A 3 -6.66 1.24 -21.12
N ILE A 4 -6.82 1.75 -19.90
CA ILE A 4 -7.71 1.22 -18.85
C ILE A 4 -8.79 2.26 -18.57
N ASP A 5 -10.05 1.84 -18.57
CA ASP A 5 -11.18 2.65 -18.13
C ASP A 5 -11.49 2.44 -16.63
N ALA A 6 -12.44 3.19 -16.10
CA ALA A 6 -12.83 3.09 -14.69
C ALA A 6 -13.37 1.70 -14.31
N LYS A 7 -14.05 1.02 -15.26
CA LYS A 7 -14.63 -0.30 -15.02
C LYS A 7 -13.55 -1.37 -14.87
N LEU A 8 -12.57 -1.36 -15.76
CA LEU A 8 -11.44 -2.29 -15.68
C LEU A 8 -10.57 -1.99 -14.44
N LEU A 9 -10.30 -0.72 -14.16
CA LEU A 9 -9.53 -0.34 -12.96
C LEU A 9 -10.24 -0.77 -11.67
N ALA A 10 -11.57 -0.61 -11.57
CA ALA A 10 -12.33 -1.10 -10.42
C ALA A 10 -12.18 -2.62 -10.26
N LYS A 11 -12.30 -3.39 -11.36
CA LYS A 11 -12.09 -4.83 -11.34
C LYS A 11 -10.68 -5.21 -10.90
N MET A 12 -9.66 -4.51 -11.41
CA MET A 12 -8.26 -4.71 -11.01
C MET A 12 -8.05 -4.43 -9.52
N PHE A 13 -8.61 -3.33 -9.01
CA PHE A 13 -8.53 -2.97 -7.59
C PHE A 13 -9.16 -4.03 -6.68
N LEU A 14 -10.40 -4.46 -7.01
CA LEU A 14 -11.10 -5.49 -6.25
C LEU A 14 -10.36 -6.83 -6.26
N ALA A 15 -9.78 -7.22 -7.40
CA ALA A 15 -8.99 -8.43 -7.52
C ALA A 15 -7.69 -8.37 -6.71
N GLY A 16 -7.01 -7.23 -6.71
CA GLY A 16 -5.84 -7.00 -5.86
C GLY A 16 -6.17 -7.10 -4.37
N ALA A 17 -7.30 -6.51 -3.96
CA ALA A 17 -7.79 -6.60 -2.58
C ALA A 17 -8.12 -8.06 -2.19
N LYS A 18 -8.76 -8.81 -3.09
CA LYS A 18 -9.09 -10.23 -2.85
C LYS A 18 -7.83 -11.09 -2.72
N ASN A 19 -6.84 -10.88 -3.58
CA ASN A 19 -5.59 -11.61 -3.51
C ASN A 19 -4.85 -11.35 -2.18
N LEU A 20 -4.88 -10.10 -1.70
CA LEU A 20 -4.33 -9.72 -0.40
C LEU A 20 -5.08 -10.41 0.76
N GLU A 21 -6.42 -10.42 0.73
CA GLU A 21 -7.26 -11.09 1.72
C GLU A 21 -6.93 -12.57 1.84
N VAL A 22 -6.81 -13.26 0.71
CA VAL A 22 -6.48 -14.70 0.66
C VAL A 22 -5.09 -15.00 1.22
N LYS A 23 -4.12 -14.12 1.00
CA LYS A 23 -2.72 -14.33 1.39
C LYS A 23 -2.33 -13.62 2.71
N LYS A 24 -3.28 -13.03 3.43
CA LYS A 24 -3.00 -12.19 4.61
C LYS A 24 -2.19 -12.91 5.69
N GLU A 25 -2.53 -14.18 6.00
CA GLU A 25 -1.84 -14.93 7.04
C GLU A 25 -0.38 -15.24 6.66
N TRP A 26 -0.13 -15.60 5.42
CA TRP A 26 1.24 -15.76 4.93
C TRP A 26 2.05 -14.46 5.02
N ILE A 27 1.45 -13.30 4.71
CA ILE A 27 2.11 -12.00 4.85
C ILE A 27 2.38 -11.69 6.34
N ASN A 28 1.48 -12.07 7.24
CA ASN A 28 1.69 -11.95 8.69
C ASN A 28 2.93 -12.73 9.16
N GLU A 29 3.16 -13.93 8.61
CA GLU A 29 4.34 -14.77 8.95
C GLU A 29 5.68 -14.11 8.56
N LEU A 30 5.68 -13.21 7.59
CA LEU A 30 6.88 -12.48 7.16
C LEU A 30 7.19 -11.26 8.04
N ASN A 31 6.29 -10.88 8.94
CA ASN A 31 6.37 -9.64 9.69
C ASN A 31 7.39 -9.73 10.84
N VAL A 32 8.58 -9.19 10.60
CA VAL A 32 9.66 -9.10 11.61
C VAL A 32 10.15 -7.68 11.85
N PHE A 33 9.67 -6.71 11.07
CA PHE A 33 10.08 -5.30 11.14
C PHE A 33 8.87 -4.36 10.88
N PRO A 34 8.76 -3.22 11.59
CA PRO A 34 9.62 -2.72 12.68
C PRO A 34 9.36 -3.43 14.00
N VAL A 35 8.21 -4.06 14.19
CA VAL A 35 7.82 -4.86 15.35
C VAL A 35 7.31 -6.21 14.85
N PRO A 36 7.77 -7.36 15.39
CA PRO A 36 7.37 -8.68 14.93
C PRO A 36 6.05 -9.13 15.58
N ASP A 37 4.98 -8.34 15.41
CA ASP A 37 3.64 -8.59 15.96
C ASP A 37 2.75 -9.44 15.04
N GLY A 38 3.23 -9.75 13.82
CA GLY A 38 2.55 -10.66 12.90
C GLY A 38 1.24 -10.11 12.36
N ASP A 39 1.11 -8.80 12.19
CA ASP A 39 -0.17 -8.14 11.84
C ASP A 39 -0.16 -7.41 10.49
N THR A 40 0.97 -7.34 9.78
CA THR A 40 1.11 -6.60 8.52
C THR A 40 0.05 -6.97 7.48
N GLY A 41 -0.14 -8.26 7.22
CA GLY A 41 -1.14 -8.74 6.25
C GLY A 41 -2.56 -8.38 6.69
N THR A 42 -2.85 -8.52 7.98
CA THR A 42 -4.14 -8.14 8.59
C THR A 42 -4.40 -6.65 8.44
N ASN A 43 -3.43 -5.80 8.79
CA ASN A 43 -3.56 -4.35 8.72
C ASN A 43 -3.75 -3.84 7.28
N MET A 44 -2.96 -4.36 6.33
CA MET A 44 -3.12 -4.03 4.92
C MET A 44 -4.47 -4.48 4.38
N THR A 45 -4.92 -5.70 4.76
CA THR A 45 -6.23 -6.22 4.35
C THR A 45 -7.37 -5.38 4.89
N LEU A 46 -7.41 -5.05 6.17
CA LEU A 46 -8.44 -4.20 6.77
C LEU A 46 -8.49 -2.82 6.08
N THR A 47 -7.33 -2.27 5.76
CA THR A 47 -7.21 -0.99 5.07
C THR A 47 -7.82 -1.03 3.68
N ILE A 48 -7.44 -2.02 2.85
CA ILE A 48 -7.93 -2.11 1.47
C ILE A 48 -9.41 -2.51 1.43
N MET A 49 -9.87 -3.35 2.35
CA MET A 49 -11.27 -3.77 2.46
C MET A 49 -12.22 -2.62 2.83
N SER A 50 -11.73 -1.63 3.57
CA SER A 50 -12.50 -0.40 3.79
C SER A 50 -12.73 0.37 2.48
N ALA A 51 -11.73 0.41 1.60
CA ALA A 51 -11.90 0.99 0.26
C ALA A 51 -12.80 0.14 -0.65
N VAL A 52 -12.71 -1.19 -0.58
CA VAL A 52 -13.61 -2.12 -1.31
C VAL A 52 -15.08 -1.82 -1.01
N LYS A 53 -15.44 -1.57 0.25
CA LYS A 53 -16.82 -1.21 0.63
C LYS A 53 -17.30 0.06 -0.08
N GLU A 54 -16.44 1.08 -0.14
CA GLU A 54 -16.75 2.34 -0.84
C GLU A 54 -16.86 2.13 -2.36
N VAL A 55 -15.96 1.35 -2.95
CA VAL A 55 -15.98 1.03 -4.39
C VAL A 55 -17.26 0.27 -4.77
N ASN A 56 -17.66 -0.72 -3.97
CA ASN A 56 -18.89 -1.47 -4.19
C ASN A 56 -20.16 -0.62 -3.99
N GLY A 57 -20.08 0.49 -3.28
CA GLY A 57 -21.17 1.45 -3.10
C GLY A 57 -21.34 2.48 -4.22
N ILE A 58 -20.47 2.49 -5.23
CA ILE A 58 -20.53 3.47 -6.32
C ILE A 58 -21.72 3.17 -7.24
N THR A 59 -22.61 4.13 -7.38
CA THR A 59 -23.77 4.05 -8.29
C THR A 59 -23.47 4.55 -9.70
N ASP A 60 -22.59 5.54 -9.82
CA ASP A 60 -22.09 6.08 -11.09
C ASP A 60 -20.57 5.88 -11.18
N LEU A 61 -20.15 4.86 -11.90
CA LEU A 61 -18.75 4.43 -11.97
C LEU A 61 -17.99 5.28 -12.99
N THR A 62 -17.46 6.39 -12.50
CA THR A 62 -16.49 7.25 -13.21
C THR A 62 -15.11 7.11 -12.57
N MET A 63 -14.05 7.52 -13.29
CA MET A 63 -12.69 7.53 -12.74
C MET A 63 -12.59 8.41 -11.49
N GLU A 64 -13.26 9.55 -11.48
CA GLU A 64 -13.31 10.46 -10.34
C GLU A 64 -13.95 9.81 -9.11
N ASN A 65 -15.15 9.20 -9.27
CA ASN A 65 -15.85 8.54 -8.17
C ASN A 65 -15.07 7.33 -7.65
N LEU A 66 -14.46 6.55 -8.55
CA LEU A 66 -13.60 5.43 -8.19
C LEU A 66 -12.36 5.90 -7.41
N ALA A 67 -11.67 6.92 -7.89
CA ALA A 67 -10.51 7.51 -7.23
C ALA A 67 -10.85 8.02 -5.83
N LYS A 68 -12.00 8.70 -5.69
CA LYS A 68 -12.50 9.19 -4.41
C LYS A 68 -12.81 8.04 -3.44
N ALA A 69 -13.49 6.98 -3.90
CA ALA A 69 -13.85 5.83 -3.09
C ALA A 69 -12.60 5.09 -2.58
N ILE A 70 -11.62 4.82 -3.47
CA ILE A 70 -10.37 4.18 -3.08
C ILE A 70 -9.60 5.02 -2.07
N SER A 71 -9.39 6.31 -2.35
CA SER A 71 -8.62 7.22 -1.49
C SER A 71 -9.25 7.39 -0.12
N SER A 72 -10.54 7.77 -0.07
CA SER A 72 -11.21 8.05 1.19
C SER A 72 -11.50 6.78 2.00
N GLY A 73 -11.84 5.68 1.33
CA GLY A 73 -12.09 4.39 1.97
C GLY A 73 -10.82 3.82 2.61
N SER A 74 -9.69 3.80 1.89
CA SER A 74 -8.43 3.30 2.44
C SER A 74 -7.91 4.17 3.59
N LEU A 75 -8.05 5.50 3.50
CA LEU A 75 -7.61 6.41 4.57
C LEU A 75 -8.42 6.20 5.86
N ARG A 76 -9.76 6.10 5.76
CA ARG A 76 -10.62 5.85 6.94
C ARG A 76 -10.40 4.46 7.55
N GLY A 77 -10.04 3.51 6.74
CA GLY A 77 -9.78 2.14 7.17
C GLY A 77 -8.33 1.82 7.51
N ALA A 78 -7.43 2.80 7.40
CA ALA A 78 -6.01 2.58 7.64
C ALA A 78 -5.75 2.02 9.05
N ARG A 79 -4.90 0.99 9.12
CA ARG A 79 -4.51 0.31 10.36
C ARG A 79 -3.02 0.01 10.34
N GLY A 80 -2.37 0.29 11.47
CA GLY A 80 -0.92 0.10 11.62
C GLY A 80 -0.09 0.88 10.60
N ASN A 81 1.22 0.86 10.73
CA ASN A 81 2.11 1.54 9.78
C ASN A 81 1.93 1.02 8.35
N SER A 82 1.80 -0.30 8.17
CA SER A 82 1.64 -0.93 6.85
C SER A 82 0.36 -0.50 6.14
N GLY A 83 -0.77 -0.44 6.87
CA GLY A 83 -2.04 0.02 6.31
C GLY A 83 -2.03 1.52 5.99
N VAL A 84 -1.42 2.35 6.87
CA VAL A 84 -1.30 3.79 6.60
C VAL A 84 -0.44 4.03 5.36
N ILE A 85 0.71 3.36 5.22
CA ILE A 85 1.57 3.50 4.03
C ILE A 85 0.82 3.05 2.76
N LEU A 86 0.12 1.90 2.81
CA LEU A 86 -0.72 1.45 1.69
C LEU A 86 -1.78 2.49 1.34
N SER A 87 -2.44 3.09 2.33
CA SER A 87 -3.44 4.14 2.09
C SER A 87 -2.84 5.37 1.41
N GLN A 88 -1.59 5.74 1.72
CA GLN A 88 -0.91 6.87 1.09
C GLN A 88 -0.44 6.56 -0.35
N LEU A 89 0.00 5.32 -0.61
CA LEU A 89 0.26 4.85 -1.98
C LEU A 89 -1.01 4.97 -2.83
N LEU A 90 -2.12 4.46 -2.33
CA LEU A 90 -3.42 4.53 -3.01
C LEU A 90 -3.89 5.97 -3.18
N ARG A 91 -3.75 6.82 -2.15
CA ARG A 91 -4.13 8.25 -2.21
C ARG A 91 -3.36 9.02 -3.26
N GLY A 92 -2.05 8.84 -3.34
CA GLY A 92 -1.23 9.51 -4.34
C GLY A 92 -1.54 9.00 -5.75
N PHE A 93 -1.69 7.70 -5.95
CA PHE A 93 -2.11 7.09 -7.20
C PHE A 93 -3.46 7.65 -7.68
N THR A 94 -4.48 7.62 -6.84
CA THR A 94 -5.82 8.11 -7.19
C THR A 94 -5.84 9.61 -7.48
N LYS A 95 -5.00 10.39 -6.82
CA LYS A 95 -4.81 11.82 -7.13
C LYS A 95 -4.22 12.03 -8.54
N GLY A 96 -3.41 11.07 -9.02
CA GLY A 96 -2.84 11.09 -10.37
C GLY A 96 -3.85 10.75 -11.47
N ILE A 97 -4.88 9.96 -11.19
CA ILE A 97 -5.79 9.43 -12.21
C ILE A 97 -7.16 10.12 -12.28
N LYS A 98 -7.61 10.79 -11.23
CA LYS A 98 -9.01 11.23 -11.04
C LYS A 98 -9.58 12.10 -12.17
N GLU A 99 -8.71 12.83 -12.89
CA GLU A 99 -9.12 13.76 -13.96
C GLU A 99 -9.12 13.12 -15.36
N HIS A 100 -8.70 11.84 -15.45
CA HIS A 100 -8.61 11.11 -16.69
C HIS A 100 -9.85 10.22 -16.91
N LYS A 101 -10.28 10.08 -18.18
CA LYS A 101 -11.34 9.13 -18.55
C LYS A 101 -10.81 7.73 -18.76
N THR A 102 -9.61 7.62 -19.28
CA THR A 102 -8.86 6.38 -19.52
C THR A 102 -7.40 6.60 -19.15
N LEU A 103 -6.71 5.54 -18.77
CA LEU A 103 -5.32 5.55 -18.33
C LEU A 103 -4.47 4.81 -19.35
N ASP A 104 -3.48 5.49 -19.91
CA ASP A 104 -2.38 4.92 -20.68
C ASP A 104 -1.15 4.68 -19.80
N ALA A 105 -0.09 4.12 -20.38
CA ALA A 105 1.13 3.81 -19.65
C ALA A 105 1.76 5.05 -18.99
N VAL A 106 1.77 6.19 -19.67
CA VAL A 106 2.34 7.45 -19.15
C VAL A 106 1.54 7.95 -17.94
N THR A 107 0.22 7.93 -18.04
CA THR A 107 -0.66 8.34 -16.94
C THR A 107 -0.51 7.41 -15.74
N ILE A 108 -0.45 6.09 -15.98
CA ILE A 108 -0.26 5.07 -14.93
C ILE A 108 1.08 5.27 -14.24
N ALA A 109 2.18 5.40 -14.98
CA ALA A 109 3.52 5.58 -14.43
C ALA A 109 3.60 6.82 -13.53
N ARG A 110 3.09 7.96 -13.99
CA ARG A 110 3.03 9.20 -13.21
C ARG A 110 2.14 9.06 -11.96
N ALA A 111 1.04 8.31 -12.06
CA ALA A 111 0.16 8.08 -10.93
C ALA A 111 0.82 7.17 -9.88
N ILE A 112 1.56 6.12 -10.29
CA ILE A 112 2.33 5.25 -9.40
C ILE A 112 3.41 6.09 -8.69
N ASP A 113 4.19 6.89 -9.42
CA ASP A 113 5.23 7.75 -8.83
C ASP A 113 4.64 8.73 -7.82
N LYS A 114 3.51 9.36 -8.13
CA LYS A 114 2.80 10.24 -7.19
C LYS A 114 2.32 9.50 -5.93
N GLY A 115 1.96 8.22 -6.07
CA GLY A 115 1.67 7.34 -4.93
C GLY A 115 2.87 7.19 -4.02
N VAL A 116 4.02 6.88 -4.61
CA VAL A 116 5.29 6.71 -3.89
C VAL A 116 5.72 8.00 -3.21
N GLU A 117 5.71 9.14 -3.92
CA GLU A 117 6.01 10.45 -3.30
C GLU A 117 5.13 10.75 -2.10
N THR A 118 3.82 10.46 -2.22
CA THR A 118 2.86 10.70 -1.14
C THR A 118 3.16 9.83 0.08
N ALA A 119 3.50 8.56 -0.13
CA ALA A 119 3.85 7.64 0.93
C ALA A 119 5.18 8.01 1.61
N TYR A 120 6.22 8.37 0.85
CA TYR A 120 7.49 8.83 1.44
C TYR A 120 7.34 10.10 2.28
N LYS A 121 6.48 11.05 1.86
CA LYS A 121 6.21 12.26 2.65
C LYS A 121 5.49 11.98 3.97
N ALA A 122 4.68 10.92 4.01
CA ALA A 122 3.95 10.54 5.23
C ALA A 122 4.83 9.88 6.28
N VAL A 123 5.89 9.16 5.86
CA VAL A 123 6.80 8.46 6.77
C VAL A 123 7.92 9.40 7.21
N MET A 124 8.03 9.67 8.49
CA MET A 124 8.98 10.66 9.01
C MET A 124 10.46 10.25 8.85
N LYS A 125 10.75 8.95 8.94
CA LYS A 125 12.10 8.40 8.79
C LYS A 125 12.02 7.16 7.88
N PRO A 126 11.86 7.36 6.55
CA PRO A 126 11.79 6.25 5.61
C PRO A 126 13.04 5.36 5.74
N LYS A 127 12.82 4.05 5.73
CA LYS A 127 13.92 3.07 5.70
C LYS A 127 13.88 2.29 4.40
N GLU A 128 15.05 2.11 3.81
CA GLU A 128 15.21 1.25 2.64
C GLU A 128 15.10 -0.23 3.04
N GLY A 129 14.72 -1.06 2.08
CA GLY A 129 14.41 -2.47 2.32
C GLY A 129 12.99 -2.71 2.82
N THR A 130 12.07 -1.75 2.60
CA THR A 130 10.65 -1.82 3.02
C THR A 130 9.70 -1.69 1.84
N ILE A 131 8.40 -1.74 2.10
CA ILE A 131 7.33 -1.48 1.11
C ILE A 131 7.60 -0.21 0.28
N LEU A 132 8.20 0.83 0.88
CA LEU A 132 8.53 2.06 0.18
C LEU A 132 9.58 1.83 -0.92
N THR A 133 10.59 1.02 -0.63
CA THR A 133 11.65 0.65 -1.60
C THR A 133 11.07 -0.16 -2.76
N VAL A 134 10.19 -1.13 -2.45
CA VAL A 134 9.52 -1.94 -3.47
C VAL A 134 8.63 -1.05 -4.35
N ALA A 135 7.84 -0.18 -3.74
CA ALA A 135 6.99 0.77 -4.46
C ALA A 135 7.81 1.72 -5.35
N ARG A 136 8.96 2.20 -4.86
CA ARG A 136 9.89 3.05 -5.63
C ARG A 136 10.43 2.29 -6.85
N GLY A 137 10.89 1.05 -6.69
CA GLY A 137 11.37 0.24 -7.81
C GLY A 137 10.30 0.03 -8.89
N VAL A 138 9.04 -0.22 -8.49
CA VAL A 138 7.90 -0.30 -9.43
C VAL A 138 7.69 1.03 -10.16
N ALA A 139 7.75 2.17 -9.44
CA ALA A 139 7.55 3.50 -10.03
C ALA A 139 8.66 3.87 -11.02
N ASP A 140 9.92 3.66 -10.64
CA ASP A 140 11.08 4.00 -11.47
C ASP A 140 11.04 3.18 -12.78
N LYS A 141 10.71 1.88 -12.69
CA LYS A 141 10.55 1.04 -13.88
C LYS A 141 9.38 1.46 -14.75
N ALA A 142 8.26 1.85 -14.13
CA ALA A 142 7.11 2.35 -14.86
C ALA A 142 7.43 3.63 -15.63
N LEU A 143 8.13 4.58 -15.01
CA LEU A 143 8.57 5.82 -15.66
C LEU A 143 9.58 5.56 -16.79
N GLU A 144 10.50 4.61 -16.59
CA GLU A 144 11.48 4.21 -17.64
C GLU A 144 10.77 3.71 -18.90
N LEU A 145 9.71 2.92 -18.76
CA LEU A 145 9.04 2.25 -19.88
C LEU A 145 7.90 3.08 -20.50
N ALA A 146 7.40 4.08 -19.79
CA ALA A 146 6.12 4.74 -20.08
C ALA A 146 6.01 5.32 -21.49
N ASP A 147 7.05 6.01 -21.97
CA ASP A 147 7.03 6.71 -23.27
C ASP A 147 7.13 5.75 -24.47
N GLU A 148 7.68 4.55 -24.26
CA GLU A 148 7.87 3.53 -25.31
C GLU A 148 6.76 2.48 -25.30
N ALA A 149 5.94 2.39 -24.26
CA ALA A 149 4.94 1.36 -24.05
C ALA A 149 3.76 1.51 -25.03
N GLN A 150 3.66 0.62 -25.99
CA GLN A 150 2.54 0.56 -26.94
C GLN A 150 1.41 -0.38 -26.47
N ASP A 151 1.70 -1.28 -25.55
CA ASP A 151 0.75 -2.21 -24.95
C ASP A 151 0.95 -2.26 -23.43
N LEU A 152 -0.15 -2.25 -22.69
CA LEU A 152 -0.14 -2.28 -21.24
C LEU A 152 0.23 -3.66 -20.67
N GLN A 153 0.07 -4.75 -21.42
CA GLN A 153 0.41 -6.08 -20.91
C GLN A 153 1.90 -6.21 -20.63
N PRO A 154 2.83 -6.04 -21.60
CA PRO A 154 4.26 -6.12 -21.30
C PRO A 154 4.70 -5.03 -20.31
N PHE A 155 4.10 -3.85 -20.36
CA PHE A 155 4.37 -2.80 -19.38
C PHE A 155 4.09 -3.26 -17.95
N PHE A 156 2.95 -3.90 -17.69
CA PHE A 156 2.62 -4.43 -16.35
C PHE A 156 3.49 -5.64 -15.98
N GLU A 157 3.81 -6.52 -16.93
CA GLU A 157 4.70 -7.65 -16.69
C GLU A 157 6.08 -7.19 -16.21
N ASP A 158 6.65 -6.19 -16.88
CA ASP A 158 7.98 -5.66 -16.56
C ASP A 158 8.02 -4.92 -15.22
N ILE A 159 7.02 -4.06 -14.93
CA ILE A 159 6.99 -3.35 -13.64
C ILE A 159 6.73 -4.30 -12.47
N LEU A 160 5.94 -5.35 -12.67
CA LEU A 160 5.70 -6.37 -11.65
C LEU A 160 6.96 -7.22 -11.42
N ALA A 161 7.67 -7.60 -12.49
CA ALA A 161 8.93 -8.32 -12.41
C ALA A 161 9.99 -7.50 -11.65
N GLU A 162 10.10 -6.20 -11.93
CA GLU A 162 11.01 -5.31 -11.20
C GLU A 162 10.62 -5.20 -9.72
N GLY A 163 9.33 -5.04 -9.42
CA GLY A 163 8.86 -5.00 -8.03
C GLY A 163 9.26 -6.26 -7.25
N LYS A 164 9.11 -7.44 -7.85
CA LYS A 164 9.55 -8.73 -7.27
C LYS A 164 11.06 -8.77 -7.06
N ARG A 165 11.83 -8.33 -8.07
CA ARG A 165 13.29 -8.26 -7.99
C ARG A 165 13.78 -7.36 -6.84
N VAL A 166 13.12 -6.22 -6.64
CA VAL A 166 13.44 -5.31 -5.53
C VAL A 166 13.03 -5.92 -4.18
N LEU A 167 11.87 -6.58 -4.13
CA LEU A 167 11.41 -7.28 -2.93
C LEU A 167 12.41 -8.34 -2.47
N GLU A 168 12.92 -9.16 -3.39
CA GLU A 168 13.95 -10.17 -3.10
C GLU A 168 15.25 -9.58 -2.53
N LYS A 169 15.54 -8.30 -2.80
CA LYS A 169 16.71 -7.59 -2.29
C LYS A 169 16.49 -6.88 -0.96
N THR A 170 15.27 -6.83 -0.44
CA THR A 170 14.99 -6.17 0.83
C THR A 170 15.82 -6.71 1.99
N PRO A 171 16.15 -8.02 2.10
CA PRO A 171 17.02 -8.54 3.15
C PRO A 171 18.48 -8.01 3.08
N ASP A 172 18.95 -7.61 1.90
CA ASP A 172 20.29 -7.03 1.76
C ASP A 172 20.33 -5.55 2.20
N MET A 173 19.19 -4.89 2.26
CA MET A 173 19.05 -3.49 2.66
C MET A 173 18.70 -3.34 4.15
N LEU A 174 18.00 -4.33 4.73
CA LEU A 174 17.54 -4.29 6.11
C LEU A 174 17.99 -5.55 6.87
N PRO A 175 19.04 -5.45 7.72
CA PRO A 175 19.69 -6.62 8.34
C PRO A 175 18.74 -7.56 9.10
N VAL A 176 17.72 -7.03 9.77
CA VAL A 176 16.74 -7.85 10.52
C VAL A 176 15.97 -8.81 9.60
N LEU A 177 15.69 -8.44 8.35
CA LEU A 177 15.06 -9.34 7.37
C LEU A 177 16.02 -10.47 6.97
N LYS A 178 17.30 -10.15 6.81
CA LYS A 178 18.33 -11.14 6.48
C LYS A 178 18.54 -12.15 7.62
N GLU A 179 18.58 -11.68 8.85
CA GLU A 179 18.70 -12.52 10.05
C GLU A 179 17.49 -13.47 10.22
N ALA A 180 16.30 -12.97 9.89
CA ALA A 180 15.08 -13.78 9.91
C ALA A 180 14.90 -14.68 8.67
N GLY A 181 15.67 -14.45 7.60
CA GLY A 181 15.56 -15.19 6.35
C GLY A 181 14.27 -14.91 5.57
N VAL A 182 13.71 -13.69 5.70
CA VAL A 182 12.45 -13.27 5.07
C VAL A 182 12.63 -12.01 4.24
N VAL A 183 11.70 -11.73 3.34
CA VAL A 183 11.55 -10.46 2.65
C VAL A 183 10.67 -9.51 3.46
N ASP A 184 10.62 -8.21 3.07
CA ASP A 184 9.73 -7.25 3.73
C ASP A 184 8.25 -7.64 3.54
N SER A 185 7.55 -7.80 4.65
CA SER A 185 6.14 -8.20 4.67
C SER A 185 5.21 -7.19 3.99
N GLY A 186 5.44 -5.90 4.21
CA GLY A 186 4.69 -4.82 3.54
C GLY A 186 4.93 -4.79 2.03
N GLY A 187 6.17 -4.94 1.60
CA GLY A 187 6.55 -5.08 0.19
C GLY A 187 5.92 -6.32 -0.45
N GLN A 188 5.91 -7.45 0.26
CA GLN A 188 5.23 -8.65 -0.20
C GLN A 188 3.73 -8.43 -0.36
N GLY A 189 3.09 -7.76 0.60
CA GLY A 189 1.68 -7.40 0.51
C GLY A 189 1.37 -6.51 -0.70
N LEU A 190 2.23 -5.52 -1.00
CA LEU A 190 2.10 -4.69 -2.19
C LEU A 190 2.19 -5.51 -3.48
N ILE A 191 3.17 -6.40 -3.60
CA ILE A 191 3.31 -7.29 -4.76
C ILE A 191 2.07 -8.18 -4.93
N VAL A 192 1.52 -8.71 -3.85
CA VAL A 192 0.30 -9.52 -3.87
C VAL A 192 -0.90 -8.74 -4.41
N VAL A 193 -1.04 -7.45 -4.04
CA VAL A 193 -2.08 -6.57 -4.59
C VAL A 193 -1.88 -6.35 -6.10
N LEU A 194 -0.65 -6.07 -6.52
CA LEU A 194 -0.32 -5.83 -7.94
C LEU A 194 -0.53 -7.10 -8.80
N GLU A 195 -0.19 -8.29 -8.27
CA GLU A 195 -0.46 -9.58 -8.95
C GLU A 195 -1.95 -9.78 -9.18
N GLY A 196 -2.79 -9.59 -8.16
CA GLY A 196 -4.23 -9.73 -8.30
C GLY A 196 -4.82 -8.72 -9.29
N ALA A 197 -4.33 -7.48 -9.27
CA ALA A 197 -4.72 -6.46 -10.24
C ALA A 197 -4.33 -6.87 -11.68
N PHE A 198 -3.13 -7.38 -11.87
CA PHE A 198 -2.65 -7.86 -13.16
C PHE A 198 -3.45 -9.09 -13.67
N ASP A 199 -3.78 -10.02 -12.81
CA ASP A 199 -4.62 -11.18 -13.14
C ASP A 199 -6.00 -10.73 -13.68
N ALA A 200 -6.61 -9.74 -13.06
CA ALA A 200 -7.87 -9.17 -13.53
C ALA A 200 -7.71 -8.41 -14.86
N PHE A 201 -6.59 -7.69 -15.05
CA PHE A 201 -6.26 -7.05 -16.32
C PHE A 201 -6.14 -8.09 -17.46
N MET A 202 -5.52 -9.23 -17.20
CA MET A 202 -5.41 -10.36 -18.13
C MET A 202 -6.72 -11.12 -18.37
N GLY A 203 -7.81 -10.69 -17.73
CA GLY A 203 -9.14 -11.28 -17.91
C GLY A 203 -9.36 -12.59 -17.16
N LYS A 204 -8.48 -12.95 -16.20
CA LYS A 204 -8.72 -14.13 -15.36
C LYS A 204 -10.01 -13.95 -14.56
N GLU A 205 -10.78 -15.03 -14.43
CA GLU A 205 -11.93 -15.07 -13.54
C GLU A 205 -11.44 -15.12 -12.10
N ILE A 206 -11.87 -14.14 -11.30
CA ILE A 206 -11.54 -14.00 -9.89
C ILE A 206 -12.84 -13.98 -9.12
N ASP A 207 -12.96 -14.83 -8.14
CA ASP A 207 -14.09 -14.77 -7.19
C ASP A 207 -13.91 -13.51 -6.33
N LEU A 208 -14.76 -12.53 -6.58
CA LEU A 208 -14.79 -11.26 -5.85
C LEU A 208 -15.76 -11.29 -4.65
N SER A 209 -16.18 -12.46 -4.19
CA SER A 209 -16.88 -12.58 -2.91
C SER A 209 -15.89 -12.31 -1.77
N PHE A 210 -16.28 -11.41 -0.86
CA PHE A 210 -15.48 -11.06 0.31
C PHE A 210 -16.18 -11.59 1.55
N ASP A 211 -15.42 -12.25 2.44
CA ASP A 211 -15.97 -12.75 3.70
C ASP A 211 -16.38 -11.58 4.62
N ALA A 212 -17.59 -11.64 5.15
CA ALA A 212 -18.11 -10.65 6.09
C ALA A 212 -17.46 -10.85 7.46
N GLY A 213 -16.25 -10.33 7.62
CA GLY A 213 -15.59 -10.02 8.89
C GLY A 213 -15.37 -11.16 9.87
N GLU A 214 -14.23 -11.83 9.81
CA GLU A 214 -13.65 -12.45 11.01
C GLU A 214 -12.88 -11.38 11.82
N SER A 215 -13.17 -11.34 13.12
CA SER A 215 -12.41 -10.52 14.08
C SER A 215 -10.97 -11.05 14.16
N ALA A 216 -10.00 -10.16 14.04
CA ALA A 216 -8.58 -10.50 14.13
C ALA A 216 -8.27 -11.34 15.39
N LYS A 217 -7.66 -12.50 15.20
CA LYS A 217 -7.10 -13.30 16.30
C LYS A 217 -5.84 -12.60 16.80
N VAL A 218 -5.75 -12.37 18.10
CA VAL A 218 -4.55 -11.84 18.74
C VAL A 218 -3.41 -12.85 18.57
N VAL A 219 -2.38 -12.48 17.82
CA VAL A 219 -1.15 -13.29 17.67
C VAL A 219 -0.30 -13.10 18.92
N LYS A 220 0.21 -14.20 19.48
CA LYS A 220 1.13 -14.15 20.64
C LYS A 220 2.54 -13.84 20.16
N ILE A 221 3.11 -12.73 20.65
CA ILE A 221 4.50 -12.31 20.41
C ILE A 221 5.45 -13.35 21.03
N SER A 222 6.56 -13.67 20.35
CA SER A 222 7.58 -14.57 20.90
C SER A 222 8.42 -13.84 21.96
N PRO A 223 8.87 -14.52 23.04
CA PRO A 223 9.63 -13.88 24.14
C PRO A 223 10.96 -13.23 23.75
N GLN A 224 11.54 -13.61 22.61
CA GLN A 224 12.80 -13.04 22.10
C GLN A 224 12.63 -11.67 21.43
N ALA A 225 11.44 -11.36 20.93
CA ALA A 225 11.17 -10.06 20.30
C ALA A 225 10.93 -8.93 21.31
N GLU A 226 10.63 -9.25 22.59
CA GLU A 226 10.40 -8.25 23.64
C GLU A 226 11.68 -7.52 24.09
N ALA A 227 12.86 -8.10 23.90
CA ALA A 227 14.10 -7.60 24.48
C ALA A 227 14.63 -6.30 23.84
N ASP A 228 14.28 -6.00 22.59
CA ASP A 228 14.78 -4.84 21.83
C ASP A 228 13.75 -3.72 21.59
N ILE A 229 12.52 -3.88 22.09
CA ILE A 229 11.45 -2.88 21.92
C ILE A 229 11.65 -1.74 22.92
N LYS A 230 12.09 -0.59 22.42
CA LYS A 230 12.27 0.62 23.25
C LYS A 230 10.93 1.26 23.61
N PHE A 231 9.96 1.24 22.71
CA PHE A 231 8.61 1.76 22.89
C PHE A 231 7.60 0.62 22.73
N GLY A 232 6.95 0.24 23.82
CA GLY A 232 6.11 -0.97 23.89
C GLY A 232 4.66 -0.79 23.44
N TYR A 233 4.30 0.35 22.85
CA TYR A 233 2.92 0.64 22.45
C TYR A 233 2.88 1.12 21.00
N CYS A 234 1.96 0.54 20.20
CA CYS A 234 1.53 1.10 18.93
C CYS A 234 0.28 1.96 19.21
N THR A 235 0.35 3.24 18.92
CA THR A 235 -0.73 4.19 19.20
C THR A 235 -1.21 4.84 17.91
N GLU A 236 -2.51 4.75 17.64
CA GLU A 236 -3.17 5.40 16.51
C GLU A 236 -4.18 6.41 17.03
N PHE A 237 -4.24 7.58 16.39
CA PHE A 237 -5.26 8.59 16.69
C PHE A 237 -5.57 9.46 15.49
N ILE A 238 -6.75 10.05 15.48
CA ILE A 238 -7.19 11.03 14.48
C ILE A 238 -7.44 12.34 15.21
N ILE A 239 -6.80 13.42 14.73
CA ILE A 239 -7.02 14.76 15.27
C ILE A 239 -8.03 15.48 14.38
N VAL A 240 -9.14 15.90 14.97
CA VAL A 240 -10.09 16.79 14.31
C VAL A 240 -9.69 18.23 14.63
N LEU A 241 -9.25 18.95 13.61
CA LEU A 241 -8.81 20.33 13.74
C LEU A 241 -10.03 21.26 13.80
N ASN A 242 -9.99 22.24 14.68
CA ASN A 242 -11.00 23.29 14.81
C ASN A 242 -10.53 24.66 14.29
N LYS A 243 -9.35 24.71 13.72
CA LYS A 243 -8.73 25.87 13.08
C LYS A 243 -7.82 25.41 11.94
N GLU A 244 -7.40 26.33 11.09
CA GLU A 244 -6.38 26.05 10.08
C GLU A 244 -5.08 25.53 10.74
N PHE A 245 -4.48 24.56 10.08
CA PHE A 245 -3.22 23.93 10.48
C PHE A 245 -2.24 24.18 9.32
N SER A 246 -1.24 24.99 9.58
CA SER A 246 -0.25 25.38 8.59
C SER A 246 0.82 24.30 8.39
N ASP A 247 1.60 24.42 7.33
CA ASP A 247 2.75 23.54 7.09
C ASP A 247 3.78 23.62 8.24
N ASP A 248 3.94 24.78 8.84
CA ASP A 248 4.82 24.97 10.00
C ASP A 248 4.28 24.26 11.25
N ASP A 249 2.96 24.31 11.49
CA ASP A 249 2.30 23.56 12.57
C ASP A 249 2.49 22.04 12.38
N GLU A 250 2.42 21.56 11.14
CA GLU A 250 2.66 20.15 10.81
C GLU A 250 4.10 19.73 11.12
N VAL A 251 5.08 20.57 10.76
CA VAL A 251 6.50 20.31 11.03
C VAL A 251 6.77 20.27 12.54
N ASP A 252 6.22 21.21 13.31
CA ASP A 252 6.42 21.26 14.76
C ASP A 252 5.70 20.09 15.46
N PHE A 253 4.52 19.70 14.99
CA PHE A 253 3.82 18.53 15.50
C PHE A 253 4.60 17.24 15.24
N LYS A 254 5.14 17.05 14.04
CA LYS A 254 6.01 15.92 13.70
C LYS A 254 7.26 15.85 14.56
N LYS A 255 7.89 17.00 14.86
CA LYS A 255 9.03 17.07 15.79
C LYS A 255 8.63 16.64 17.19
N TYR A 256 7.47 17.11 17.67
CA TYR A 256 6.95 16.73 18.99
C TYR A 256 6.72 15.20 19.06
N LEU A 257 6.03 14.61 18.08
CA LEU A 257 5.82 13.16 18.05
C LEU A 257 7.14 12.39 18.04
N SER A 258 8.15 12.86 17.30
CA SER A 258 9.50 12.24 17.26
C SER A 258 10.23 12.25 18.60
N SER A 259 9.82 13.10 19.54
CA SER A 259 10.36 13.09 20.90
C SER A 259 9.70 12.04 21.81
N LEU A 260 8.52 11.53 21.41
CA LEU A 260 7.73 10.58 22.19
C LEU A 260 7.92 9.13 21.75
N GLY A 261 8.28 8.91 20.49
CA GLY A 261 8.36 7.56 19.93
C GLY A 261 9.20 7.46 18.66
N ASP A 262 9.20 6.28 18.06
CA ASP A 262 9.79 6.00 16.75
C ASP A 262 8.73 5.42 15.80
N SER A 263 9.13 5.07 14.57
CA SER A 263 8.24 4.47 13.57
C SER A 263 6.95 5.28 13.29
N ILE A 264 7.08 6.61 13.23
CA ILE A 264 5.96 7.55 13.15
C ILE A 264 5.54 7.73 11.69
N VAL A 265 4.24 7.60 11.45
CA VAL A 265 3.56 7.95 10.20
C VAL A 265 2.52 9.03 10.51
N CYS A 266 2.59 10.18 9.82
CA CYS A 266 1.69 11.32 9.99
C CYS A 266 1.10 11.71 8.62
N VAL A 267 -0.23 11.71 8.49
CA VAL A 267 -0.95 11.90 7.23
C VAL A 267 -2.07 12.91 7.36
#